data_6221bbb51e4b93b1568b0e74d45efb2a
#
_entry.id   6221bbb51e4b93b1568b0e74d45efb2a
#
_cell.length_a   1.000
_cell.length_b   1.000
_cell.length_c   1.000
_cell.angle_alpha   90.00
_cell.angle_beta   90.00
_cell.angle_gamma   90.00
#
_symmetry.space_group_name_H-M   'P 1'
#
loop_
_entity.id
_entity.type
_entity.pdbx_description
1 polymer ?
#
loop_
_entity_poly.entity_id
_entity_poly.type
_entity_poly.pdbx_seq_one_letter_code
_entity_poly.pdbx_strand_id
1 'polypeptide(L)'
;MIRFPAIVLSIILLAVHFFQVTHADEGTASGEIYRIQPGDVLEISVWKEESLLREVLVRPDGGLSFPLVGNIQAAGESVEALQAEVAERLTKYIPDPVVTVSIRQLSGNKVYVIGKVARP
;
A
#
# COMPACT_ATOMS: atom_id res chain seq x y z
N MET A 1 8.02 42.34 57.38
CA MET A 1 8.43 42.19 55.99
C MET A 1 8.80 40.78 55.73
N ILE A 2 8.00 40.12 54.93
CA ILE A 2 8.28 38.74 54.53
C ILE A 2 9.21 38.79 53.35
N ARG A 3 10.45 38.39 53.56
CA ARG A 3 11.40 38.21 52.46
C ARG A 3 11.27 36.78 51.99
N PHE A 4 10.70 36.61 50.82
CA PHE A 4 10.77 35.33 50.13
C PHE A 4 12.20 35.10 49.63
N PRO A 5 12.86 34.03 50.06
CA PRO A 5 14.21 33.76 49.59
C PRO A 5 14.16 33.49 48.10
N ALA A 6 15.09 34.10 47.39
CA ALA A 6 15.23 33.94 45.93
C ALA A 6 15.34 32.48 45.45
N ILE A 7 15.59 31.60 46.40
CA ILE A 7 15.68 30.14 46.19
C ILE A 7 14.35 29.55 45.78
N VAL A 8 13.20 30.06 46.26
CA VAL A 8 11.86 29.54 45.90
C VAL A 8 11.53 29.89 44.43
N LEU A 9 11.99 31.05 43.96
CA LEU A 9 11.78 31.44 42.57
C LEU A 9 12.64 30.63 41.61
N SER A 10 13.82 30.19 42.05
CA SER A 10 14.73 29.37 41.29
C SER A 10 14.21 27.93 41.08
N ILE A 11 13.52 27.40 42.09
CA ILE A 11 12.94 26.05 42.06
C ILE A 11 11.74 25.99 41.09
N ILE A 12 10.95 27.07 41.06
CA ILE A 12 9.81 27.15 40.12
C ILE A 12 10.28 27.28 38.68
N LEU A 13 11.40 27.96 38.43
CA LEU A 13 11.97 28.09 37.09
C LEU A 13 12.59 26.75 36.60
N LEU A 14 13.09 25.92 37.51
CA LEU A 14 13.66 24.62 37.16
C LEU A 14 12.59 23.58 36.84
N ALA A 15 11.38 23.73 37.41
CA ALA A 15 10.28 22.81 37.18
C ALA A 15 9.63 22.97 35.79
N VAL A 16 9.77 24.14 35.19
CA VAL A 16 9.21 24.41 33.86
C VAL A 16 10.05 23.80 32.73
N HIS A 17 11.31 23.46 33.01
CA HIS A 17 12.20 22.89 32.00
C HIS A 17 12.09 21.37 31.83
N PHE A 18 11.31 20.69 32.67
CA PHE A 18 11.22 19.23 32.65
C PHE A 18 10.04 18.68 31.83
N PHE A 19 9.27 19.56 31.18
CA PHE A 19 8.21 19.15 30.28
C PHE A 19 8.58 19.41 28.82
N GLN A 20 9.79 19.08 28.48
CA GLN A 20 10.09 18.79 27.08
C GLN A 20 9.63 17.35 26.85
N VAL A 21 8.36 17.22 26.50
CA VAL A 21 7.92 16.06 25.79
C VAL A 21 8.68 16.08 24.47
N THR A 22 9.79 15.40 24.45
CA THR A 22 10.33 14.95 23.18
C THR A 22 9.23 14.07 22.60
N HIS A 23 8.40 14.65 21.75
CA HIS A 23 7.77 13.84 20.74
C HIS A 23 8.94 13.23 19.98
N ALA A 24 9.28 12.00 20.36
CA ALA A 24 9.94 11.14 19.43
C ALA A 24 8.98 11.17 18.24
N ASP A 25 9.38 11.86 17.18
CA ASP A 25 8.85 11.64 15.86
C ASP A 25 9.08 10.14 15.66
N GLU A 26 8.09 9.34 16.05
CA GLU A 26 7.96 8.03 15.49
C GLU A 26 7.81 8.35 14.01
N GLY A 27 8.94 8.42 13.34
CA GLY A 27 8.99 8.40 11.93
C GLY A 27 8.09 7.24 11.54
N THR A 28 6.84 7.54 11.29
CA THR A 28 6.05 6.70 10.44
C THR A 28 6.96 6.55 9.23
N ALA A 29 7.66 5.42 9.20
CA ALA A 29 8.14 4.93 7.94
C ALA A 29 6.87 4.88 7.10
N SER A 30 6.56 5.99 6.45
CA SER A 30 5.64 5.99 5.34
C SER A 30 6.33 5.14 4.31
N GLY A 31 6.19 3.81 4.48
CA GLY A 31 6.57 2.87 3.46
C GLY A 31 5.90 3.39 2.21
N GLU A 32 6.71 3.81 1.27
CA GLU A 32 6.22 4.29 -0.01
C GLU A 32 5.27 3.23 -0.54
N ILE A 33 4.01 3.61 -0.75
CA ILE A 33 2.98 2.70 -1.25
C ILE A 33 3.40 2.24 -2.64
N TYR A 34 3.54 0.94 -2.82
CA TYR A 34 3.87 0.38 -4.12
C TYR A 34 2.77 0.71 -5.13
N ARG A 35 3.16 1.25 -6.26
CA ARG A 35 2.29 1.53 -7.40
C ARG A 35 2.50 0.45 -8.46
N ILE A 36 1.41 -0.14 -8.91
CA ILE A 36 1.42 -1.17 -9.95
C ILE A 36 2.02 -0.59 -11.23
N GLN A 37 2.85 -1.39 -11.89
CA GLN A 37 3.54 -1.00 -13.11
C GLN A 37 3.19 -1.94 -14.28
N PRO A 38 3.25 -1.46 -15.52
CA PRO A 38 3.15 -2.33 -16.68
C PRO A 38 4.17 -3.46 -16.61
N GLY A 39 3.75 -4.68 -16.91
CA GLY A 39 4.59 -5.87 -16.84
C GLY A 39 4.50 -6.61 -15.51
N ASP A 40 3.87 -6.03 -14.50
CA ASP A 40 3.60 -6.75 -13.25
C ASP A 40 2.59 -7.87 -13.49
N VAL A 41 2.76 -8.97 -12.79
CA VAL A 41 1.82 -10.09 -12.77
C VAL A 41 1.09 -10.09 -11.44
N LEU A 42 -0.22 -9.98 -11.50
CA LEU A 42 -1.09 -9.94 -10.34
C LEU A 42 -1.95 -11.21 -10.28
N GLU A 43 -2.24 -11.68 -9.09
CA GLU A 43 -3.28 -12.66 -8.87
C GLU A 43 -4.48 -11.98 -8.25
N ILE A 44 -5.63 -12.12 -8.89
CA ILE A 44 -6.90 -11.59 -8.39
C ILE A 44 -7.79 -12.77 -8.02
N SER A 45 -8.26 -12.79 -6.80
CA SER A 45 -9.19 -13.79 -6.29
C SER A 45 -10.42 -13.13 -5.69
N VAL A 46 -11.54 -13.82 -5.81
CA VAL A 46 -12.81 -13.41 -5.21
C VAL A 46 -13.26 -14.52 -4.27
N TRP A 47 -13.58 -14.17 -3.03
CA TRP A 47 -13.98 -15.12 -2.00
C TRP A 47 -15.19 -15.95 -2.45
N LYS A 48 -15.08 -17.28 -2.35
CA LYS A 48 -16.09 -18.25 -2.76
C LYS A 48 -16.41 -18.29 -4.26
N GLU A 49 -15.62 -17.63 -5.09
CA GLU A 49 -15.75 -17.62 -6.55
C GLU A 49 -14.47 -18.13 -7.20
N GLU A 50 -14.25 -19.44 -7.12
CA GLU A 50 -13.03 -20.07 -7.66
C GLU A 50 -12.87 -19.87 -9.17
N SER A 51 -13.97 -19.73 -9.89
CA SER A 51 -13.96 -19.47 -11.33
C SER A 51 -13.38 -18.08 -11.67
N LEU A 52 -13.31 -17.19 -10.69
CA LEU A 52 -12.76 -15.85 -10.84
C LEU A 52 -11.32 -15.71 -10.33
N LEU A 53 -10.70 -16.81 -9.95
CA LEU A 53 -9.26 -16.81 -9.64
C LEU A 53 -8.46 -16.70 -10.93
N ARG A 54 -7.74 -15.61 -11.09
CA ARG A 54 -6.95 -15.33 -12.30
C ARG A 54 -5.61 -14.73 -11.94
N GLU A 55 -4.62 -15.18 -12.67
CA GLU A 55 -3.32 -14.52 -12.77
C GLU A 55 -3.35 -13.64 -14.01
N VAL A 56 -3.10 -12.35 -13.85
CA VAL A 56 -3.23 -11.37 -14.91
C VAL A 56 -1.95 -10.55 -15.07
N LEU A 57 -1.59 -10.30 -16.33
CA LEU A 57 -0.47 -9.43 -16.67
C LEU A 57 -0.99 -8.00 -16.85
N VAL A 58 -0.31 -7.04 -16.24
CA VAL A 58 -0.53 -5.63 -16.51
C VAL A 58 0.11 -5.29 -17.85
N ARG A 59 -0.73 -4.93 -18.81
CA ARG A 59 -0.28 -4.66 -20.19
C ARG A 59 0.58 -3.41 -20.27
N PRO A 60 1.34 -3.22 -21.36
CA PRO A 60 2.13 -2.01 -21.60
C PRO A 60 1.31 -0.71 -21.53
N ASP A 61 0.01 -0.75 -21.86
CA ASP A 61 -0.88 0.40 -21.75
C ASP A 61 -1.32 0.67 -20.29
N GLY A 62 -0.89 -0.16 -19.34
CA GLY A 62 -1.23 -0.03 -17.93
C GLY A 62 -2.54 -0.69 -17.54
N GLY A 63 -3.27 -1.26 -18.47
CA GLY A 63 -4.55 -1.92 -18.23
C GLY A 63 -4.41 -3.42 -17.96
N LEU A 64 -5.45 -3.98 -17.40
CA LEU A 64 -5.65 -5.42 -17.29
C LEU A 64 -7.08 -5.78 -17.64
N SER A 65 -7.31 -7.05 -17.95
CA SER A 65 -8.64 -7.59 -18.20
C SER A 65 -8.98 -8.61 -17.13
N PHE A 66 -10.18 -8.54 -16.61
CA PHE A 66 -10.66 -9.45 -15.59
C PHE A 66 -12.10 -9.89 -15.94
N PRO A 67 -12.47 -11.16 -15.71
CA PRO A 67 -13.81 -11.63 -16.01
C PRO A 67 -14.89 -10.78 -15.34
N LEU A 68 -16.00 -10.55 -16.02
CA LEU A 68 -17.14 -9.72 -15.62
C LEU A 68 -16.85 -8.21 -15.56
N VAL A 69 -15.64 -7.83 -15.17
CA VAL A 69 -15.23 -6.43 -15.03
C VAL A 69 -14.80 -5.83 -16.36
N GLY A 70 -14.16 -6.63 -17.21
CA GLY A 70 -13.58 -6.17 -18.46
C GLY A 70 -12.24 -5.47 -18.24
N ASN A 71 -11.99 -4.44 -19.02
CA ASN A 71 -10.76 -3.66 -18.94
C ASN A 71 -10.79 -2.68 -17.77
N ILE A 72 -9.68 -2.63 -17.04
CA ILE A 72 -9.51 -1.75 -15.89
C ILE A 72 -8.09 -1.19 -15.89
N GLN A 73 -7.93 0.07 -15.53
CA GLN A 73 -6.63 0.69 -15.39
C GLN A 73 -5.98 0.25 -14.08
N ALA A 74 -4.81 -0.40 -14.16
CA ALA A 74 -4.09 -0.90 -12.99
C ALA A 74 -2.80 -0.13 -12.73
N ALA A 75 -2.05 0.24 -13.76
CA ALA A 75 -0.79 0.95 -13.59
C ALA A 75 -1.02 2.32 -12.93
N GLY A 76 -0.17 2.64 -11.96
CA GLY A 76 -0.27 3.85 -11.17
C GLY A 76 -1.17 3.73 -9.94
N GLU A 77 -1.96 2.67 -9.85
CA GLU A 77 -2.81 2.39 -8.70
C GLU A 77 -2.08 1.59 -7.64
N SER A 78 -2.49 1.75 -6.39
CA SER A 78 -2.08 0.83 -5.32
C SER A 78 -2.83 -0.49 -5.44
N VAL A 79 -2.31 -1.54 -4.82
CA VAL A 79 -2.99 -2.84 -4.75
C VAL A 79 -4.37 -2.69 -4.10
N GLU A 80 -4.46 -1.91 -3.04
CA GLU A 80 -5.71 -1.66 -2.32
C GLU A 80 -6.73 -0.90 -3.18
N ALA A 81 -6.28 0.09 -3.94
CA ALA A 81 -7.16 0.85 -4.83
C ALA A 81 -7.71 -0.03 -5.96
N LEU A 82 -6.87 -0.87 -6.55
CA LEU A 82 -7.30 -1.83 -7.56
C LEU A 82 -8.31 -2.83 -7.00
N GLN A 83 -8.05 -3.34 -5.79
CA GLN A 83 -8.93 -4.25 -5.07
C GLN A 83 -10.33 -3.65 -4.88
N ALA A 84 -10.39 -2.41 -4.43
CA ALA A 84 -11.64 -1.68 -4.24
C ALA A 84 -12.39 -1.46 -5.56
N GLU A 85 -11.68 -1.13 -6.62
CA GLU A 85 -12.30 -0.90 -7.93
C GLU A 85 -12.87 -2.18 -8.54
N VAL A 86 -12.13 -3.29 -8.45
CA VAL A 86 -12.62 -4.60 -8.90
C VAL A 86 -13.87 -5.00 -8.11
N ALA A 87 -13.84 -4.84 -6.80
CA ALA A 87 -14.98 -5.15 -5.93
C ALA A 87 -16.21 -4.31 -6.31
N GLU A 88 -16.04 -3.02 -6.52
CA GLU A 88 -17.13 -2.13 -6.92
C GLU A 88 -17.77 -2.57 -8.23
N ARG A 89 -16.97 -2.90 -9.24
CA ARG A 89 -17.46 -3.35 -10.54
C ARG A 89 -18.13 -4.71 -10.48
N LEU A 90 -17.69 -5.58 -9.57
CA LEU A 90 -18.31 -6.91 -9.39
C LEU A 90 -19.65 -6.88 -8.67
N THR A 91 -20.00 -5.79 -7.98
CA THR A 91 -21.27 -5.68 -7.25
C THR A 91 -22.50 -5.84 -8.13
N LYS A 92 -22.37 -5.60 -9.42
CA LYS A 92 -23.44 -5.80 -10.41
C LYS A 92 -23.80 -7.28 -10.61
N TYR A 93 -22.87 -8.18 -10.31
CA TYR A 93 -22.98 -9.61 -10.58
C TYR A 93 -22.95 -10.44 -9.32
N ILE A 94 -22.24 -10.00 -8.30
CA ILE A 94 -21.99 -10.73 -7.06
C ILE A 94 -22.33 -9.80 -5.89
N PRO A 95 -23.23 -10.20 -4.97
CA PRO A 95 -23.50 -9.42 -3.77
C PRO A 95 -22.28 -9.49 -2.82
N ASP A 96 -21.88 -8.36 -2.28
CA ASP A 96 -20.79 -8.22 -1.31
C ASP A 96 -19.50 -8.96 -1.71
N PRO A 97 -18.92 -8.68 -2.91
CA PRO A 97 -17.73 -9.39 -3.34
C PRO A 97 -16.52 -9.02 -2.46
N VAL A 98 -15.79 -10.03 -2.03
CA VAL A 98 -14.53 -9.86 -1.29
C VAL A 98 -13.38 -10.18 -2.25
N VAL A 99 -12.67 -9.14 -2.67
CA VAL A 99 -11.61 -9.24 -3.68
C VAL A 99 -10.25 -9.12 -3.00
N THR A 100 -9.34 -10.01 -3.36
CA THR A 100 -7.93 -9.94 -2.95
C THR A 100 -7.05 -9.84 -4.18
N VAL A 101 -6.16 -8.85 -4.18
CA VAL A 101 -5.15 -8.66 -5.22
C VAL A 101 -3.79 -8.88 -4.59
N SER A 102 -3.00 -9.77 -5.19
CA SER A 102 -1.64 -10.08 -4.76
C SER A 102 -0.68 -9.90 -5.92
N ILE A 103 0.51 -9.39 -5.64
CA ILE A 103 1.56 -9.29 -6.66
C ILE A 103 2.30 -10.61 -6.72
N ARG A 104 2.30 -11.24 -7.89
CA ARG A 104 3.02 -12.50 -8.13
C ARG A 104 4.41 -12.29 -8.67
N GLN A 105 4.56 -11.29 -9.52
CA GLN A 105 5.85 -10.98 -10.14
C GLN A 105 5.92 -9.48 -10.43
N LEU A 106 7.02 -8.87 -10.02
CA LEU A 106 7.32 -7.48 -10.35
C LEU A 106 7.97 -7.41 -11.74
N SER A 107 7.64 -6.39 -12.50
CA SER A 107 8.21 -6.18 -13.84
C SER A 107 9.74 -6.12 -13.84
N GLY A 108 10.34 -5.56 -12.80
CA GLY A 108 11.78 -5.51 -12.62
C GLY A 108 12.43 -6.90 -12.51
N ASN A 109 11.76 -7.86 -11.90
CA ASN A 109 12.26 -9.23 -11.78
C ASN A 109 12.27 -9.97 -13.11
N LYS A 110 11.36 -9.63 -14.01
CA LYS A 110 11.33 -10.20 -15.36
C LYS A 110 12.58 -9.90 -16.16
N VAL A 111 13.06 -8.69 -16.09
CA VAL A 111 14.29 -8.26 -16.79
C VAL A 111 15.47 -9.09 -16.31
N TYR A 112 15.52 -9.39 -15.03
CA TYR A 112 16.59 -10.17 -14.42
C TYR A 112 16.57 -11.63 -14.87
N VAL A 113 15.40 -12.22 -14.95
CA VAL A 113 15.20 -13.63 -15.37
C VAL A 113 15.55 -13.81 -16.84
N ILE A 114 15.18 -12.87 -17.68
CA ILE A 114 15.50 -12.91 -19.13
C ILE A 114 17.03 -12.89 -19.34
N GLY A 115 17.76 -12.10 -18.59
CA GLY A 115 19.23 -12.07 -18.67
C GLY A 115 19.88 -13.40 -18.30
N LYS A 116 19.26 -14.16 -17.40
CA LYS A 116 19.74 -15.48 -16.99
C LYS A 116 19.40 -16.58 -17.99
N VAL A 117 18.23 -16.50 -18.59
CA VAL A 117 17.72 -17.54 -19.50
C VAL A 117 18.39 -17.46 -20.87
N ALA A 118 18.94 -16.33 -21.24
CA ALA A 118 19.70 -16.16 -22.49
C ALA A 118 21.02 -16.94 -22.54
N ARG A 119 21.35 -17.70 -21.53
CA ARG A 119 22.51 -18.59 -21.54
C ARG A 119 22.13 -19.93 -22.14
N PRO A 120 22.88 -20.35 -23.14
CA PRO A 120 22.79 -21.74 -23.61
C PRO A 120 23.26 -22.71 -22.56
#